data_1751d8c9245b8387b8e5c44b60ad50ba
#
_entry.id   1751d8c9245b8387b8e5c44b60ad50ba
#
_cell.length_a   1.000
_cell.length_b   1.000
_cell.length_c   1.000
_cell.angle_alpha   90.00
_cell.angle_beta   90.00
_cell.angle_gamma   90.00
#
_symmetry.space_group_name_H-M   'P 1'
#
loop_
_entity.id
_entity.type
_entity.pdbx_description
1 polymer ?
#
loop_
_entity_poly.entity_id
_entity_poly.type
_entity_poly.pdbx_seq_one_letter_code
_entity_poly.pdbx_strand_id
1 'polypeptide(L)'
;FKEDVSDIRNSKVADIIRELRDFGVDVDVVDPHADSEAVQEEYGFKLVEKPRDNYDAVVVAVSHKEYEMLDETYFKSLTYENALLVDIKGILREKIHSLKYWSL
;
A
#
# COMPACT_ATOMS: atom_id res chain seq x y z
N PHE A 1 3.28 7.29 -8.41
CA PHE A 1 2.19 6.30 -8.28
C PHE A 1 0.85 6.98 -8.46
N LYS A 2 0.14 6.61 -9.50
CA LYS A 2 -1.14 7.22 -9.87
C LYS A 2 -2.15 6.14 -10.19
N GLU A 3 -3.44 6.46 -10.01
CA GLU A 3 -4.56 5.55 -10.21
C GLU A 3 -4.56 4.93 -11.61
N ASP A 4 -4.58 3.61 -11.68
CA ASP A 4 -4.75 2.79 -12.88
C ASP A 4 -3.72 3.02 -14.00
N VAL A 5 -2.59 3.63 -13.70
CA VAL A 5 -1.54 3.89 -14.67
C VAL A 5 -0.16 3.56 -14.12
N SER A 6 0.82 3.45 -15.02
CA SER A 6 2.20 3.16 -14.66
C SER A 6 3.04 4.40 -14.31
N ASP A 7 2.46 5.59 -14.38
CA ASP A 7 3.17 6.83 -14.08
C ASP A 7 3.49 6.93 -12.58
N ILE A 8 4.77 7.00 -12.26
CA ILE A 8 5.26 7.08 -10.89
C ILE A 8 5.87 8.44 -10.53
N ARG A 9 5.84 9.40 -11.45
CA ARG A 9 6.48 10.70 -11.26
C ARG A 9 5.74 11.55 -10.23
N ASN A 10 6.50 12.39 -9.51
CA ASN A 10 5.96 13.38 -8.58
C ASN A 10 4.98 12.79 -7.54
N SER A 11 5.27 11.60 -7.07
CA SER A 11 4.36 10.90 -6.16
C SER A 11 4.60 11.28 -4.71
N LYS A 12 3.53 11.70 -4.04
CA LYS A 12 3.56 11.90 -2.58
C LYS A 12 3.62 10.59 -1.81
N VAL A 13 3.24 9.48 -2.45
CA VAL A 13 3.38 8.14 -1.86
C VAL A 13 4.85 7.83 -1.60
N ALA A 14 5.74 8.21 -2.53
CA ALA A 14 7.16 8.02 -2.34
C ALA A 14 7.69 8.78 -1.13
N ASP A 15 7.17 9.96 -0.86
CA ASP A 15 7.53 10.74 0.34
C ASP A 15 7.09 10.03 1.62
N ILE A 16 5.90 9.44 1.62
CA ILE A 16 5.39 8.65 2.75
C ILE A 16 6.31 7.46 3.01
N ILE A 17 6.69 6.73 1.97
CA ILE A 17 7.58 5.58 2.08
C ILE A 17 8.92 6.00 2.68
N ARG A 18 9.48 7.09 2.19
CA ARG A 18 10.76 7.60 2.68
C ARG A 18 10.68 7.96 4.16
N GLU A 19 9.65 8.67 4.57
CA GLU A 19 9.47 9.04 5.97
C GLU A 19 9.30 7.83 6.88
N LEU A 20 8.53 6.84 6.47
CA LEU A 20 8.37 5.61 7.25
C LEU A 20 9.71 4.90 7.44
N ARG A 21 10.51 4.81 6.37
CA ARG A 21 11.84 4.20 6.46
C ARG A 21 12.79 4.98 7.35
N ASP A 22 12.72 6.31 7.31
CA ASP A 22 13.53 7.17 8.18
C ASP A 22 13.19 6.98 9.65
N PHE A 23 11.97 6.59 9.96
CA PHE A 23 11.55 6.22 11.32
C PHE A 23 11.93 4.78 11.70
N GLY A 24 12.61 4.04 10.83
CA GLY A 24 13.02 2.67 11.11
C GLY A 24 11.95 1.62 10.80
N VAL A 25 10.93 1.96 10.04
CA VAL A 25 9.88 1.03 9.63
C VAL A 25 10.36 0.24 8.41
N ASP A 26 10.19 -1.08 8.43
CA ASP A 26 10.40 -1.93 7.26
C ASP A 26 9.19 -1.82 6.36
N VAL A 27 9.40 -1.35 5.13
CA VAL A 27 8.30 -1.10 4.19
C VAL A 27 8.48 -1.95 2.93
N ASP A 28 7.47 -2.78 2.64
CA ASP A 28 7.33 -3.47 1.37
C ASP A 28 6.32 -2.69 0.53
N VAL A 29 6.62 -2.46 -0.74
CA VAL A 29 5.78 -1.69 -1.66
C VAL A 29 5.34 -2.56 -2.82
N VAL A 30 4.04 -2.58 -3.07
CA VAL A 30 3.42 -3.32 -4.17
C VAL A 30 2.61 -2.37 -5.02
N ASP A 31 2.74 -2.45 -6.33
CA ASP A 31 1.90 -1.71 -7.26
C ASP A 31 1.74 -2.50 -8.56
N PRO A 32 0.52 -2.86 -8.98
CA PRO A 32 0.31 -3.69 -10.15
C PRO A 32 0.56 -2.96 -11.48
N HIS A 33 0.64 -1.64 -11.48
CA HIS A 33 0.81 -0.83 -12.68
C HIS A 33 2.22 -0.26 -12.86
N ALA A 34 2.96 -0.11 -11.77
CA ALA A 34 4.28 0.51 -11.82
C ALA A 34 5.35 -0.48 -12.26
N ASP A 35 6.32 0.02 -13.04
CA ASP A 35 7.50 -0.75 -13.42
C ASP A 35 8.56 -0.65 -12.31
N SER A 36 9.01 -1.79 -11.80
CA SER A 36 9.95 -1.84 -10.68
C SER A 36 11.29 -1.18 -11.00
N GLU A 37 11.77 -1.32 -12.23
CA GLU A 37 13.03 -0.68 -12.63
C GLU A 37 12.91 0.83 -12.64
N ALA A 38 11.78 1.35 -13.14
CA ALA A 38 11.52 2.80 -13.15
C ALA A 38 11.40 3.34 -11.73
N VAL A 39 10.76 2.62 -10.82
CA VAL A 39 10.65 3.00 -9.41
C VAL A 39 12.03 3.04 -8.77
N GLN A 40 12.86 2.06 -9.04
CA GLN A 40 14.21 2.02 -8.49
C GLN A 40 15.08 3.17 -8.99
N GLU A 41 14.99 3.50 -10.27
CA GLU A 41 15.73 4.64 -10.83
C GLU A 41 15.27 5.98 -10.24
N GLU A 42 13.97 6.16 -10.12
CA GLU A 42 13.39 7.43 -9.66
C GLU A 42 13.51 7.62 -8.15
N TYR A 43 13.27 6.56 -7.37
CA TYR A 43 13.13 6.67 -5.91
C TYR A 43 14.12 5.85 -5.10
N GLY A 44 14.85 4.93 -5.72
CA GLY A 44 15.88 4.16 -5.05
C GLY A 44 15.39 2.95 -4.27
N PHE A 45 14.15 2.50 -4.44
CA PHE A 45 13.65 1.27 -3.83
C PHE A 45 13.04 0.35 -4.87
N LYS A 46 12.94 -0.94 -4.55
CA LYS A 46 12.34 -1.94 -5.42
C LYS A 46 10.93 -2.27 -4.96
N LEU A 47 10.05 -2.53 -5.94
CA LEU A 47 8.75 -3.11 -5.66
C LEU A 47 8.92 -4.60 -5.36
N VAL A 48 8.06 -5.15 -4.49
CA VAL A 48 7.94 -6.60 -4.32
C VAL A 48 6.81 -7.11 -5.20
N GLU A 49 6.94 -8.33 -5.73
CA GLU A 49 5.91 -8.92 -6.59
C GLU A 49 4.66 -9.27 -5.82
N LYS A 50 4.84 -9.84 -4.63
CA LYS A 50 3.74 -10.24 -3.75
C LYS A 50 4.04 -9.79 -2.35
N PRO A 51 3.03 -9.29 -1.61
CA PRO A 51 3.22 -9.04 -0.20
C PRO A 51 3.46 -10.35 0.55
N ARG A 52 4.18 -10.26 1.64
CA ARG A 52 4.35 -11.38 2.58
C ARG A 52 3.12 -11.42 3.50
N ASP A 53 3.23 -12.09 4.61
CA ASP A 53 2.22 -12.08 5.66
C ASP A 53 2.78 -11.41 6.92
N ASN A 54 1.94 -11.31 7.94
CA ASN A 54 2.34 -10.82 9.27
C ASN A 54 2.81 -9.36 9.29
N TYR A 55 2.21 -8.52 8.47
CA TYR A 55 2.45 -7.08 8.56
C TYR A 55 1.72 -6.48 9.76
N ASP A 56 2.33 -5.47 10.36
CA ASP A 56 1.71 -4.70 11.44
C ASP A 56 0.71 -3.68 10.92
N ALA A 57 0.85 -3.26 9.68
CA ALA A 57 -0.05 -2.33 9.03
C ALA A 57 -0.01 -2.50 7.52
N VAL A 58 -1.11 -2.15 6.88
CA VAL A 58 -1.21 -2.05 5.42
C VAL A 58 -1.71 -0.66 5.08
N VAL A 59 -1.05 0.00 4.13
CA VAL A 59 -1.47 1.31 3.64
C VAL A 59 -1.90 1.18 2.19
N VAL A 60 -3.17 1.48 1.92
CA VAL A 60 -3.71 1.55 0.57
C VAL A 60 -3.70 3.02 0.17
N ALA A 61 -2.70 3.40 -0.62
CA ALA A 61 -2.39 4.79 -0.90
C ALA A 61 -2.92 5.28 -2.26
N VAL A 62 -3.20 4.36 -3.18
CA VAL A 62 -3.66 4.67 -4.54
C VAL A 62 -4.91 3.85 -4.83
N SER A 63 -5.90 4.45 -5.47
CA SER A 63 -7.19 3.81 -5.72
C SER A 63 -7.21 3.04 -7.05
N HIS A 64 -6.25 2.11 -7.22
CA HIS A 64 -6.27 1.23 -8.38
C HIS A 64 -7.54 0.38 -8.42
N LYS A 65 -8.05 0.16 -9.62
CA LYS A 65 -9.27 -0.61 -9.84
C LYS A 65 -9.18 -2.02 -9.23
N GLU A 66 -8.03 -2.64 -9.31
CA GLU A 66 -7.78 -3.97 -8.74
C GLU A 66 -8.00 -4.01 -7.23
N TYR A 67 -7.73 -2.90 -6.53
CA TYR A 67 -7.87 -2.83 -5.08
C TYR A 67 -9.33 -2.73 -4.64
N GLU A 68 -10.20 -2.20 -5.49
CA GLU A 68 -11.63 -2.10 -5.17
C GLU A 68 -12.29 -3.48 -5.03
N MET A 69 -11.69 -4.50 -5.62
CA MET A 69 -12.18 -5.88 -5.57
C MET A 69 -11.71 -6.65 -4.34
N LEU A 70 -10.77 -6.10 -3.59
CA LEU A 70 -10.24 -6.73 -2.39
C LEU A 70 -11.22 -6.60 -1.23
N ASP A 71 -11.19 -7.57 -0.33
CA ASP A 71 -12.05 -7.60 0.84
C ASP A 71 -11.23 -7.70 2.14
N GLU A 72 -11.94 -7.67 3.26
CA GLU A 72 -11.30 -7.77 4.57
C GLU A 72 -10.55 -9.09 4.75
N THR A 73 -11.04 -10.17 4.20
CA THR A 73 -10.39 -11.48 4.28
C THR A 73 -8.99 -11.44 3.67
N TYR A 74 -8.86 -10.76 2.53
CA TYR A 74 -7.55 -10.59 1.90
C TYR A 74 -6.58 -9.86 2.84
N PHE A 75 -6.99 -8.72 3.38
CA PHE A 75 -6.12 -7.93 4.25
C PHE A 75 -5.78 -8.66 5.56
N LYS A 76 -6.71 -9.40 6.11
CA LYS A 76 -6.44 -10.24 7.27
C LYS A 76 -5.39 -11.32 6.99
N SER A 77 -5.36 -11.84 5.77
CA SER A 77 -4.36 -12.84 5.39
C SER A 77 -2.94 -12.29 5.36
N LEU A 78 -2.78 -10.96 5.26
CA LEU A 78 -1.49 -10.29 5.19
C LEU A 78 -1.00 -9.79 6.55
N THR A 79 -1.83 -9.76 7.58
CA THR A 79 -1.56 -8.99 8.79
C THR A 79 -1.63 -9.83 10.05
N TYR A 80 -0.93 -9.36 11.08
CA TYR A 80 -1.13 -9.85 12.42
C TYR A 80 -2.52 -9.46 12.93
N GLU A 81 -2.98 -10.16 13.96
CA GLU A 81 -4.13 -9.74 14.73
C GLU A 81 -3.88 -8.33 15.29
N ASN A 82 -4.87 -7.47 15.29
CA ASN A 82 -4.78 -6.06 15.73
C ASN A 82 -3.95 -5.15 14.80
N ALA A 83 -3.68 -5.56 13.58
CA ALA A 83 -3.02 -4.70 12.62
C ALA A 83 -3.94 -3.55 12.17
N LEU A 84 -3.33 -2.49 11.65
CA LEU A 84 -4.02 -1.31 11.17
C LEU A 84 -4.09 -1.32 9.64
N LEU A 85 -5.28 -1.08 9.10
CA LEU A 85 -5.46 -0.81 7.67
C LEU A 85 -5.71 0.68 7.48
N VAL A 86 -4.78 1.34 6.79
CA VAL A 86 -4.87 2.76 6.44
C VAL A 86 -5.30 2.87 4.98
N ASP A 87 -6.48 3.39 4.76
CA ASP A 87 -7.09 3.51 3.44
C ASP A 87 -7.18 5.00 3.07
N ILE A 88 -6.13 5.51 2.45
CA ILE A 88 -5.98 6.94 2.19
C ILE A 88 -7.12 7.48 1.32
N LYS A 89 -7.53 6.73 0.30
CA LYS A 89 -8.56 7.15 -0.65
C LYS A 89 -9.98 6.74 -0.25
N GLY A 90 -10.11 5.95 0.82
CA GLY A 90 -11.42 5.55 1.33
C GLY A 90 -12.17 4.57 0.46
N ILE A 91 -11.50 3.77 -0.34
CA ILE A 91 -12.13 2.84 -1.28
C ILE A 91 -12.71 1.59 -0.60
N LEU A 92 -12.31 1.33 0.65
CA LEU A 92 -12.68 0.12 1.38
C LEU A 92 -13.60 0.40 2.57
N ARG A 93 -14.15 1.59 2.69
CA ARG A 93 -14.89 2.04 3.88
C ARG A 93 -15.99 1.09 4.32
N GLU A 94 -16.75 0.54 3.39
CA GLU A 94 -17.89 -0.31 3.71
C GLU A 94 -17.53 -1.79 3.79
N LYS A 95 -16.28 -2.14 3.51
CA LYS A 95 -15.82 -3.52 3.43
C LYS A 95 -15.08 -3.99 4.68
N ILE A 96 -14.65 -3.08 5.53
CA ILE A 96 -13.79 -3.39 6.68
C ILE A 96 -14.61 -3.26 7.97
N HIS A 97 -14.68 -4.32 8.75
CA HIS A 97 -15.52 -4.39 9.94
C HIS A 97 -14.78 -4.82 11.21
N SER A 98 -13.77 -5.66 11.10
CA SER A 98 -13.05 -6.19 12.27
C SER A 98 -11.59 -5.77 12.37
N LEU A 99 -10.93 -5.41 11.27
CA LEU A 99 -9.60 -4.80 11.33
C LEU A 99 -9.72 -3.37 11.85
N LYS A 100 -8.69 -2.91 12.53
CA LYS A 100 -8.56 -1.48 12.83
C LYS A 100 -8.43 -0.73 11.50
N TYR A 101 -9.26 0.25 11.29
CA TYR A 101 -9.37 0.91 10.00
C TYR A 101 -9.33 2.42 10.18
N TRP A 102 -8.55 3.09 9.32
CA TRP A 102 -8.47 4.53 9.27
C TRP A 102 -8.51 5.00 7.82
N SER A 103 -9.20 6.08 7.59
CA SER A 103 -9.32 6.71 6.27
C SER A 103 -9.35 8.24 6.43
N LEU A 104 -8.92 8.93 5.41
CA LEU A 104 -9.06 10.39 5.38
C LEU A 104 -10.52 10.82 5.29
#